data_80471ed218700cc0b3c1d14ceb29aa4b
#
_entry.id   80471ed218700cc0b3c1d14ceb29aa4b
#
_cell.length_a   1.000
_cell.length_b   1.000
_cell.length_c   1.000
_cell.angle_alpha   90.00
_cell.angle_beta   90.00
_cell.angle_gamma   90.00
#
_symmetry.space_group_name_H-M   'P 1'
#
loop_
_entity.id
_entity.type
_entity.pdbx_description
1 polymer ?
#
loop_
_entity_poly.entity_id
_entity_poly.type
_entity_poly.pdbx_seq_one_letter_code
_entity_poly.pdbx_strand_id
1 'polypeptide(L)'
;MIGDEERLLFANDAFYAAFASADIRAMQDLWADKHPVSVIHPGADIVVGRAEVLASWKAILRDDTGFDIEHRNPVARLLGETGIVLCRERVGTHHLIATNVFVRIVDNWRIAHHQSGPAPLQAKPKQEEQRPVH
;
A
#
# COMPACT_ATOMS: atom_id res chain seq x y z
N MET A 1 -19.28 8.92 -13.39
CA MET A 1 -18.47 9.59 -12.37
C MET A 1 -17.83 8.56 -11.45
N ILE A 2 -16.59 8.76 -11.13
CA ILE A 2 -15.85 7.81 -10.31
C ILE A 2 -16.15 8.08 -8.84
N GLY A 3 -16.49 7.04 -8.09
CA GLY A 3 -16.77 7.17 -6.68
C GLY A 3 -15.50 7.19 -5.83
N ASP A 4 -15.67 7.48 -4.55
CA ASP A 4 -14.54 7.58 -3.61
C ASP A 4 -13.79 6.28 -3.45
N GLU A 5 -14.51 5.17 -3.44
CA GLU A 5 -13.87 3.87 -3.29
C GLU A 5 -12.98 3.57 -4.48
N GLU A 6 -13.44 3.88 -5.68
CA GLU A 6 -12.64 3.68 -6.88
C GLU A 6 -11.42 4.59 -6.90
N ARG A 7 -11.58 5.83 -6.45
CA ARG A 7 -10.44 6.76 -6.37
C ARG A 7 -9.41 6.24 -5.37
N LEU A 8 -9.87 5.67 -4.27
CA LEU A 8 -8.98 5.10 -3.28
C LEU A 8 -8.21 3.92 -3.88
N LEU A 9 -8.89 3.06 -4.62
CA LEU A 9 -8.23 1.94 -5.27
C LEU A 9 -7.24 2.39 -6.33
N PHE A 10 -7.54 3.48 -7.05
CA PHE A 10 -6.58 4.05 -8.00
C PHE A 10 -5.33 4.57 -7.28
N ALA A 11 -5.51 5.19 -6.11
CA ALA A 11 -4.36 5.66 -5.34
C ALA A 11 -3.50 4.48 -4.89
N ASN A 12 -4.14 3.39 -4.50
CA ASN A 12 -3.44 2.17 -4.11
C ASN A 12 -2.66 1.59 -5.30
N ASP A 13 -3.29 1.56 -6.47
CA ASP A 13 -2.62 1.10 -7.70
C ASP A 13 -1.41 1.97 -8.02
N ALA A 14 -1.54 3.29 -7.86
CA ALA A 14 -0.43 4.21 -8.13
C ALA A 14 0.74 3.96 -7.18
N PHE A 15 0.44 3.65 -5.92
CA PHE A 15 1.47 3.32 -4.94
C PHE A 15 2.27 2.08 -5.40
N TYR A 16 1.58 1.03 -5.80
CA TYR A 16 2.27 -0.18 -6.25
C TYR A 16 2.96 0.00 -7.59
N ALA A 17 2.44 0.86 -8.45
CA ALA A 17 3.12 1.17 -9.71
C ALA A 17 4.45 1.87 -9.46
N ALA A 18 4.48 2.83 -8.54
CA ALA A 18 5.71 3.51 -8.15
C ALA A 18 6.69 2.54 -7.52
N PHE A 19 6.17 1.62 -6.69
CA PHE A 19 6.96 0.61 -6.04
C PHE A 19 7.61 -0.32 -7.09
N ALA A 20 6.80 -0.86 -7.98
CA ALA A 20 7.27 -1.82 -8.97
C ALA A 20 8.25 -1.20 -9.95
N SER A 21 8.05 0.05 -10.32
CA SER A 21 8.94 0.73 -11.27
C SER A 21 10.15 1.35 -10.57
N ALA A 22 10.25 1.25 -9.25
CA ALA A 22 11.31 1.87 -8.44
C ALA A 22 11.39 3.37 -8.71
N ASP A 23 10.24 4.00 -8.87
CA ASP A 23 10.16 5.43 -9.19
C ASP A 23 10.05 6.20 -7.88
N ILE A 24 11.20 6.64 -7.37
CA ILE A 24 11.23 7.31 -6.07
C ILE A 24 10.50 8.65 -6.10
N ARG A 25 10.51 9.33 -7.23
CA ARG A 25 9.84 10.60 -7.36
C ARG A 25 8.34 10.43 -7.28
N ALA A 26 7.81 9.45 -8.00
CA ALA A 26 6.38 9.15 -7.93
C ALA A 26 6.02 8.70 -6.51
N MET A 27 6.86 7.89 -5.88
CA MET A 27 6.62 7.44 -4.51
C MET A 27 6.53 8.63 -3.56
N GLN A 28 7.46 9.60 -3.68
CA GLN A 28 7.44 10.78 -2.82
C GLN A 28 6.14 11.56 -2.97
N ASP A 29 5.65 11.68 -4.20
CA ASP A 29 4.46 12.47 -4.46
C ASP A 29 3.19 11.82 -3.91
N LEU A 30 3.23 10.53 -3.67
CA LEU A 30 2.06 9.80 -3.18
C LEU A 30 1.88 9.90 -1.68
N TRP A 31 2.94 10.22 -0.94
CA TRP A 31 2.88 10.30 0.52
C TRP A 31 2.33 11.64 0.97
N ALA A 32 1.49 11.60 2.00
CA ALA A 32 0.89 12.82 2.55
C ALA A 32 1.99 13.76 3.04
N ASP A 33 1.78 15.06 2.84
CA ASP A 33 2.79 16.06 3.15
C ASP A 33 2.61 16.64 4.55
N LYS A 34 1.39 16.95 4.93
CA LYS A 34 1.13 17.66 6.18
C LYS A 34 0.35 16.84 7.18
N HIS A 35 0.38 15.54 7.04
CA HIS A 35 -0.24 14.62 7.97
C HIS A 35 0.84 13.72 8.55
N PRO A 36 0.62 13.15 9.74
CA PRO A 36 1.54 12.14 10.25
C PRO A 36 1.63 10.96 9.29
N VAL A 37 2.84 10.54 8.99
CA VAL A 37 3.04 9.38 8.12
C VAL A 37 3.98 8.40 8.81
N SER A 38 3.84 7.13 8.44
CA SER A 38 4.66 6.06 9.02
C SER A 38 4.71 4.88 8.07
N VAL A 39 5.71 4.03 8.26
CA VAL A 39 5.82 2.81 7.47
C VAL A 39 6.48 1.74 8.32
N ILE A 40 6.06 0.50 8.10
CA ILE A 40 6.71 -0.67 8.70
C ILE A 40 6.94 -1.64 7.55
N HIS A 41 8.19 -1.71 7.10
CA HIS A 41 8.57 -2.63 6.04
C HIS A 41 8.67 -4.04 6.60
N PRO A 42 8.50 -5.08 5.78
CA PRO A 42 8.54 -6.45 6.28
C PRO A 42 9.83 -6.73 7.04
N GLY A 43 9.68 -7.20 8.28
CA GLY A 43 10.82 -7.55 9.11
C GLY A 43 11.61 -6.38 9.66
N ALA A 44 11.11 -5.16 9.50
CA ALA A 44 11.84 -3.96 9.92
C ALA A 44 11.12 -3.26 11.05
N ASP A 45 11.77 -2.28 11.63
CA ASP A 45 11.22 -1.50 12.73
C ASP A 45 10.31 -0.40 12.21
N ILE A 46 9.59 0.22 13.12
CA ILE A 46 8.68 1.32 12.83
C ILE A 46 9.47 2.53 12.37
N VAL A 47 9.02 3.16 11.28
CA VAL A 47 9.61 4.39 10.78
C VAL A 47 8.52 5.45 10.79
N VAL A 48 8.77 6.58 11.44
CA VAL A 48 7.78 7.65 11.54
C VAL A 48 8.35 8.95 10.98
N GLY A 49 7.47 9.77 10.43
CA GLY A 49 7.82 11.08 9.90
C GLY A 49 8.18 11.02 8.43
N ARG A 50 7.80 12.08 7.71
CA ARG A 50 7.92 12.06 6.25
C ARG A 50 9.36 11.92 5.77
N ALA A 51 10.29 12.65 6.39
CA ALA A 51 11.68 12.58 5.96
C ALA A 51 12.22 11.15 6.11
N GLU A 52 11.95 10.51 7.24
CA GLU A 52 12.44 9.17 7.50
C GLU A 52 11.74 8.13 6.62
N VAL A 53 10.45 8.31 6.41
CA VAL A 53 9.69 7.41 5.56
C VAL A 53 10.23 7.47 4.14
N LEU A 54 10.45 8.67 3.61
CA LEU A 54 10.97 8.82 2.25
C LEU A 54 12.39 8.30 2.13
N ALA A 55 13.20 8.47 3.19
CA ALA A 55 14.55 7.92 3.19
C ALA A 55 14.51 6.39 3.12
N SER A 56 13.56 5.77 3.83
CA SER A 56 13.43 4.32 3.79
C SER A 56 13.05 3.83 2.40
N TRP A 57 12.17 4.57 1.70
CA TRP A 57 11.81 4.21 0.33
C TRP A 57 12.98 4.38 -0.62
N LYS A 58 13.77 5.44 -0.45
CA LYS A 58 14.95 5.64 -1.28
C LYS A 58 15.92 4.46 -1.13
N ALA A 59 16.07 3.97 0.09
CA ALA A 59 16.96 2.83 0.31
C ALA A 59 16.45 1.58 -0.38
N ILE A 60 15.14 1.35 -0.34
CA ILE A 60 14.53 0.17 -0.97
C ILE A 60 14.56 0.28 -2.49
N LEU A 61 14.28 1.47 -3.02
CA LEU A 61 14.11 1.67 -4.46
C LEU A 61 15.36 2.25 -5.13
N ARG A 62 16.51 2.12 -4.49
CA ARG A 62 17.74 2.73 -5.01
C ARG A 62 18.18 2.16 -6.34
N ASP A 63 17.76 0.92 -6.63
CA ASP A 63 18.08 0.28 -7.89
C ASP A 63 16.92 0.52 -8.84
N ASP A 64 17.10 1.39 -9.80
CA ASP A 64 16.01 1.83 -10.65
C ASP A 64 15.67 0.84 -11.76
N THR A 65 16.18 -0.38 -11.69
CA THR A 65 15.80 -1.41 -12.68
C THR A 65 14.42 -2.00 -12.41
N GLY A 66 13.81 -1.62 -11.29
CA GLY A 66 12.49 -2.10 -10.95
C GLY A 66 12.53 -2.99 -9.72
N PHE A 67 11.36 -3.31 -9.23
CA PHE A 67 11.19 -4.11 -8.03
C PHE A 67 10.12 -5.15 -8.34
N ASP A 68 10.42 -6.42 -8.07
CA ASP A 68 9.51 -7.50 -8.43
C ASP A 68 8.39 -7.61 -7.39
N ILE A 69 7.39 -6.78 -7.53
CA ILE A 69 6.25 -6.77 -6.63
C ILE A 69 4.94 -6.73 -7.42
N GLU A 70 3.97 -7.47 -6.92
CA GLU A 70 2.59 -7.44 -7.40
C GLU A 70 1.66 -7.30 -6.24
N HIS A 71 0.55 -6.59 -6.42
CA HIS A 71 -0.49 -6.59 -5.40
C HIS A 71 -1.75 -7.22 -5.96
N ARG A 72 -2.54 -7.83 -5.08
CA ARG A 72 -3.74 -8.58 -5.47
C ARG A 72 -4.84 -8.42 -4.46
N ASN A 73 -6.05 -8.56 -4.94
CA ASN A 73 -7.25 -8.62 -4.12
C ASN A 73 -7.42 -7.44 -3.18
N PRO A 74 -7.33 -6.21 -3.71
CA PRO A 74 -7.47 -5.06 -2.83
C PRO A 74 -8.89 -4.92 -2.33
N VAL A 75 -9.03 -4.60 -1.05
CA VAL A 75 -10.31 -4.32 -0.40
C VAL A 75 -10.24 -2.92 0.15
N ALA A 76 -11.09 -2.03 -0.34
CA ALA A 76 -11.11 -0.64 0.08
C ALA A 76 -12.15 -0.43 1.16
N ARG A 77 -11.79 0.34 2.18
CA ARG A 77 -12.67 0.71 3.29
C ARG A 77 -12.59 2.20 3.48
N LEU A 78 -13.73 2.85 3.48
CA LEU A 78 -13.79 4.29 3.66
C LEU A 78 -14.21 4.61 5.10
N LEU A 79 -13.46 5.48 5.75
CA LEU A 79 -13.73 5.91 7.13
C LEU A 79 -13.64 7.42 7.15
N GLY A 80 -14.68 8.10 6.64
CA GLY A 80 -14.67 9.54 6.53
C GLY A 80 -13.57 10.01 5.60
N GLU A 81 -12.66 10.82 6.10
CA GLU A 81 -11.55 11.34 5.31
C GLU A 81 -10.34 10.40 5.30
N THR A 82 -10.51 9.20 5.82
CA THR A 82 -9.48 8.18 5.85
C THR A 82 -9.93 7.00 5.00
N GLY A 83 -9.01 6.46 4.23
CA GLY A 83 -9.27 5.26 3.46
C GLY A 83 -8.25 4.19 3.82
N ILE A 84 -8.70 2.95 3.87
CA ILE A 84 -7.82 1.83 4.17
C ILE A 84 -7.95 0.85 3.01
N VAL A 85 -6.81 0.40 2.49
CA VAL A 85 -6.81 -0.66 1.49
C VAL A 85 -6.02 -1.82 2.04
N LEU A 86 -6.67 -2.97 2.07
CA LEU A 86 -6.04 -4.23 2.47
C LEU A 86 -5.80 -5.03 1.20
N CYS A 87 -4.62 -5.58 1.05
CA CYS A 87 -4.34 -6.36 -0.14
C CYS A 87 -3.25 -7.38 0.13
N ARG A 88 -3.10 -8.31 -0.80
CA ARG A 88 -2.00 -9.25 -0.77
C ARG A 88 -0.89 -8.71 -1.63
N GLU A 89 0.34 -9.05 -1.26
CA GLU A 89 1.53 -8.71 -2.03
C GLU A 89 2.33 -9.96 -2.32
N ARG A 90 3.01 -9.95 -3.45
CA ARG A 90 4.04 -10.92 -3.75
C ARG A 90 5.30 -10.14 -4.07
N VAL A 91 6.36 -10.42 -3.33
CA VAL A 91 7.67 -9.81 -3.57
C VAL A 91 8.60 -10.98 -3.87
N GLY A 92 9.02 -11.09 -5.13
CA GLY A 92 9.75 -12.27 -5.56
C GLY A 92 8.90 -13.50 -5.34
N THR A 93 9.38 -14.43 -4.52
CA THR A 93 8.62 -15.63 -4.17
C THR A 93 7.94 -15.53 -2.82
N HIS A 94 8.02 -14.37 -2.17
CA HIS A 94 7.44 -14.20 -0.84
C HIS A 94 6.03 -13.65 -0.93
N HIS A 95 5.16 -14.16 -0.09
CA HIS A 95 3.77 -13.72 -0.02
C HIS A 95 3.57 -12.92 1.27
N LEU A 96 2.92 -11.77 1.12
CA LEU A 96 2.75 -10.83 2.21
C LEU A 96 1.31 -10.34 2.23
N ILE A 97 0.92 -9.73 3.34
CA ILE A 97 -0.36 -9.03 3.44
C ILE A 97 -0.06 -7.61 3.85
N ALA A 98 -0.71 -6.66 3.21
CA ALA A 98 -0.44 -5.25 3.43
C ALA A 98 -1.68 -4.50 3.88
N THR A 99 -1.44 -3.49 4.71
CA THR A 99 -2.42 -2.48 5.09
C THR A 99 -1.89 -1.15 4.65
N ASN A 100 -2.64 -0.46 3.81
CA ASN A 100 -2.29 0.86 3.31
C ASN A 100 -3.35 1.84 3.76
N VAL A 101 -2.94 2.89 4.47
CA VAL A 101 -3.85 3.90 5.00
C VAL A 101 -3.64 5.17 4.22
N PHE A 102 -4.74 5.74 3.74
CA PHE A 102 -4.72 6.97 2.94
C PHE A 102 -5.55 8.04 3.64
N VAL A 103 -5.18 9.28 3.41
CA VAL A 103 -5.98 10.43 3.87
C VAL A 103 -6.42 11.21 2.66
N ARG A 104 -7.64 11.74 2.72
CA ARG A 104 -8.16 12.57 1.64
C ARG A 104 -7.68 14.00 1.85
N ILE A 105 -7.03 14.53 0.83
CA ILE A 105 -6.54 15.91 0.84
C ILE A 105 -7.15 16.56 -0.39
N VAL A 106 -8.12 17.43 -0.17
CA VAL A 106 -8.95 18.02 -1.19
C VAL A 106 -9.70 16.87 -1.89
N ASP A 107 -9.37 16.55 -3.12
CA ASP A 107 -10.02 15.46 -3.83
C ASP A 107 -9.07 14.29 -4.09
N ASN A 108 -7.91 14.32 -3.46
CA ASN A 108 -6.90 13.28 -3.71
C ASN A 108 -6.65 12.46 -2.48
N TRP A 109 -6.36 11.19 -2.69
CA TRP A 109 -5.95 10.31 -1.62
C TRP A 109 -4.43 10.25 -1.60
N ARG A 110 -3.84 10.49 -0.41
CA ARG A 110 -2.39 10.40 -0.22
C ARG A 110 -2.14 9.36 0.85
N ILE A 111 -1.12 8.54 0.64
CA ILE A 111 -0.84 7.48 1.59
C ILE A 111 -0.22 8.07 2.86
N ALA A 112 -0.66 7.59 4.01
CA ALA A 112 -0.18 8.04 5.31
C ALA A 112 0.49 6.91 6.08
N HIS A 113 0.20 5.66 5.73
CA HIS A 113 0.81 4.52 6.41
C HIS A 113 0.81 3.31 5.50
N HIS A 114 1.90 2.57 5.55
CA HIS A 114 2.02 1.29 4.87
C HIS A 114 2.66 0.31 5.83
N GLN A 115 2.09 -0.87 5.90
CA GLN A 115 2.70 -1.97 6.63
C GLN A 115 2.44 -3.26 5.86
N SER A 116 3.46 -4.09 5.72
CA SER A 116 3.26 -5.39 5.13
C SER A 116 4.12 -6.40 5.88
N GLY A 117 3.67 -7.63 5.86
CA GLY A 117 4.37 -8.70 6.56
C GLY A 117 4.02 -10.05 5.98
N PRO A 118 4.78 -11.08 6.33
CA PRO A 118 4.59 -12.41 5.76
C PRO A 118 3.20 -12.95 6.01
N ALA A 119 2.71 -13.71 5.06
CA ALA A 119 1.42 -14.37 5.16
C ALA A 119 1.52 -15.75 4.57
N PRO A 120 0.68 -16.67 5.00
CA PRO A 120 0.67 -17.99 4.41
C PRO A 120 0.29 -17.91 2.94
N LEU A 121 0.87 -18.77 2.14
CA LEU A 121 0.49 -18.89 0.74
C LEU A 121 -0.97 -19.31 0.68
N GLN A 122 -1.75 -18.58 -0.12
CA GLN A 122 -3.13 -18.92 -0.32
C GLN A 122 -3.21 -20.00 -1.38
N ALA A 123 -3.46 -21.23 -0.96
CA ALA A 123 -3.41 -22.38 -1.86
C ALA A 123 -4.51 -22.34 -2.90
N LYS A 124 -5.65 -21.75 -2.57
CA LYS A 124 -6.75 -21.59 -3.51
C LYS A 124 -7.53 -20.37 -3.11
N PRO A 125 -8.28 -19.81 -4.05
CA PRO A 125 -9.04 -18.60 -3.72
C PRO A 125 -10.00 -18.89 -2.61
N LYS A 126 -10.11 -17.93 -1.70
CA LYS A 126 -11.07 -18.00 -0.65
C LYS A 126 -12.46 -17.87 -1.25
N GLN A 127 -13.38 -18.65 -0.79
CA GLN A 127 -14.71 -18.64 -1.34
C GLN A 127 -15.68 -18.05 -0.36
N GLU A 128 -16.53 -17.20 -0.85
CA GLU A 128 -17.45 -16.50 -0.03
C GLU A 128 -18.38 -17.41 0.68
N GLU A 129 -18.76 -18.46 0.02
CA GLU A 129 -19.72 -19.37 0.59
C GLU A 129 -19.18 -20.06 1.80
N GLN A 130 -17.88 -20.05 1.97
CA GLN A 130 -17.33 -20.69 3.14
C GLN A 130 -17.60 -19.95 4.39
N ARG A 131 -18.09 -18.77 4.26
CA ARG A 131 -18.36 -18.08 5.43
C ARG A 131 -19.75 -17.98 5.57
N PRO A 132 -20.44 -18.36 5.07
CA PRO A 132 -21.57 -18.12 5.37
C PRO A 132 -22.26 -18.35 6.05
N VAL A 133 -22.31 -18.45 6.00
CA VAL A 133 -22.99 -18.71 6.40
C VAL A 133 -23.00 -18.75 7.53
N HIS A 134 -22.78 -18.61 7.97
CA HIS A 134 -22.68 -18.69 9.17
C HIS A 134 -23.07 -17.92 9.77
#